data_c5cf472ce67d3b24c13f31595c9a1ee6
#
_entry.id   c5cf472ce67d3b24c13f31595c9a1ee6
#
_cell.length_a   1.000
_cell.length_b   1.000
_cell.length_c   1.000
_cell.angle_alpha   90.00
_cell.angle_beta   90.00
_cell.angle_gamma   90.00
#
_symmetry.space_group_name_H-M   'P 1'
#
loop_
_entity.id
_entity.type
_entity.pdbx_description
1 polymer ?
#
loop_
_entity_poly.entity_id
_entity_poly.type
_entity_poly.pdbx_seq_one_letter_code
_entity_poly.pdbx_strand_id
1 'polypeptide(L)'
;DKENIKLTVNNNQIIMPTSKLTLEGKHNIKNAMAASTVAHLLKIRKQTIRESLENFQGVEHRLEQVLKINKVQYINDSKATNVNATYYALESMDAPTVWIVGGVDKGNNYEELFPFINEKVKAIICLGVDNEKLMNAFGNMVDVIIETQFMSEAVKIAYKVADAGDNVLLSPACASFDLFENYEDRGRQFKDAVRNL
;
A
#
# COMPACT_ATOMS: atom_id res chain seq x y z
N ASP A 1 -17.81 15.31 -6.33
CA ASP A 1 -17.19 16.48 -5.75
C ASP A 1 -15.91 16.05 -5.04
N LYS A 2 -14.79 16.70 -5.31
CA LYS A 2 -13.48 16.27 -4.75
C LYS A 2 -13.41 16.44 -3.22
N GLU A 3 -14.27 17.28 -2.66
CA GLU A 3 -14.26 17.61 -1.23
C GLU A 3 -15.30 16.84 -0.40
N ASN A 4 -16.30 16.26 -1.03
CA ASN A 4 -17.37 15.58 -0.32
C ASN A 4 -17.77 14.26 -0.95
N ILE A 5 -18.03 13.28 -0.10
CA ILE A 5 -18.81 12.10 -0.44
C ILE A 5 -20.29 12.50 -0.42
N LYS A 6 -20.98 12.34 -1.54
CA LYS A 6 -22.42 12.54 -1.66
C LYS A 6 -23.08 11.24 -2.08
N LEU A 7 -23.95 10.72 -1.25
CA LEU A 7 -24.76 9.52 -1.54
C LEU A 7 -26.22 9.92 -1.60
N THR A 8 -26.90 9.58 -2.66
CA THR A 8 -28.35 9.78 -2.80
C THR A 8 -29.00 8.44 -3.10
N VAL A 9 -29.84 7.98 -2.18
CA VAL A 9 -30.61 6.73 -2.31
C VAL A 9 -32.08 7.03 -1.99
N ASN A 10 -32.99 6.77 -2.91
CA ASN A 10 -34.44 7.01 -2.72
C ASN A 10 -34.76 8.39 -2.15
N ASN A 11 -34.22 9.46 -2.72
CA ASN A 11 -34.35 10.87 -2.29
C ASN A 11 -33.76 11.18 -0.90
N ASN A 12 -33.11 10.25 -0.24
CA ASN A 12 -32.35 10.48 0.99
C ASN A 12 -30.89 10.73 0.65
N GLN A 13 -30.32 11.81 1.20
CA GLN A 13 -28.93 12.18 0.96
C GLN A 13 -28.08 12.06 2.22
N ILE A 14 -26.88 11.50 2.05
CA ILE A 14 -25.80 11.57 3.03
C ILE A 14 -24.69 12.40 2.39
N ILE A 15 -24.21 13.41 3.11
CA ILE A 15 -23.06 14.21 2.72
C ILE A 15 -22.02 14.11 3.83
N MET A 16 -20.76 13.88 3.45
CA MET A 16 -19.64 13.81 4.39
C MET A 16 -18.39 14.40 3.70
N PRO A 17 -17.66 15.33 4.34
CA PRO A 17 -16.39 15.80 3.82
C PRO A 17 -15.37 14.66 3.71
N THR A 18 -14.64 14.60 2.59
CA THR A 18 -13.59 13.59 2.40
C THR A 18 -12.45 13.73 3.42
N SER A 19 -12.21 14.96 3.89
CA SER A 19 -11.23 15.27 4.94
C SER A 19 -11.52 14.66 6.31
N LYS A 20 -12.73 14.14 6.51
CA LYS A 20 -13.12 13.43 7.73
C LYS A 20 -12.91 11.91 7.65
N LEU A 21 -12.50 11.39 6.50
CA LEU A 21 -12.11 9.99 6.40
C LEU A 21 -10.74 9.79 7.05
N THR A 22 -10.64 8.81 7.92
CA THR A 22 -9.35 8.41 8.51
C THR A 22 -8.41 7.81 7.48
N LEU A 23 -8.94 7.13 6.47
CA LEU A 23 -8.16 6.54 5.38
C LEU A 23 -8.07 7.50 4.20
N GLU A 24 -6.86 7.88 3.86
CA GLU A 24 -6.54 8.71 2.70
C GLU A 24 -6.52 7.92 1.39
N GLY A 25 -6.53 8.63 0.26
CA GLY A 25 -6.43 8.08 -1.08
C GLY A 25 -7.76 7.86 -1.79
N LYS A 26 -7.75 8.03 -3.13
CA LYS A 26 -8.96 7.96 -3.98
C LYS A 26 -9.68 6.61 -3.91
N HIS A 27 -8.92 5.51 -3.77
CA HIS A 27 -9.49 4.17 -3.65
C HIS A 27 -10.26 3.99 -2.33
N ASN A 28 -9.79 4.58 -1.23
CA ASN A 28 -10.47 4.53 0.05
C ASN A 28 -11.75 5.38 0.06
N ILE A 29 -11.77 6.50 -0.66
CA ILE A 29 -13.00 7.28 -0.89
C ILE A 29 -14.04 6.41 -1.61
N LYS A 30 -13.65 5.68 -2.67
CA LYS A 30 -14.54 4.77 -3.40
C LYS A 30 -15.06 3.64 -2.51
N ASN A 31 -14.18 3.04 -1.69
CA ASN A 31 -14.56 2.00 -0.73
C ASN A 31 -15.55 2.54 0.34
N ALA A 32 -15.28 3.71 0.89
CA ALA A 32 -16.17 4.39 1.83
C ALA A 32 -17.55 4.68 1.21
N MET A 33 -17.59 5.13 -0.06
CA MET A 33 -18.84 5.34 -0.80
C MET A 33 -19.62 4.03 -0.96
N ALA A 34 -18.97 2.95 -1.37
CA ALA A 34 -19.61 1.63 -1.53
C ALA A 34 -20.16 1.11 -0.20
N ALA A 35 -19.34 1.12 0.86
CA ALA A 35 -19.76 0.69 2.20
C ALA A 35 -20.93 1.53 2.74
N SER A 36 -20.86 2.84 2.58
CA SER A 36 -21.94 3.75 3.00
C SER A 36 -23.24 3.53 2.24
N THR A 37 -23.16 3.22 0.94
CA THR A 37 -24.32 2.92 0.12
C THR A 37 -25.03 1.65 0.62
N VAL A 38 -24.28 0.57 0.86
CA VAL A 38 -24.81 -0.68 1.41
C VAL A 38 -25.42 -0.45 2.80
N ALA A 39 -24.69 0.24 3.69
CA ALA A 39 -25.17 0.55 5.03
C ALA A 39 -26.47 1.37 5.01
N HIS A 40 -26.57 2.34 4.07
CA HIS A 40 -27.77 3.13 3.92
C HIS A 40 -28.97 2.32 3.40
N LEU A 41 -28.75 1.41 2.46
CA LEU A 41 -29.78 0.47 1.96
C LEU A 41 -30.27 -0.46 3.07
N LEU A 42 -29.39 -0.86 3.98
CA LEU A 42 -29.70 -1.64 5.18
C LEU A 42 -30.35 -0.80 6.29
N LYS A 43 -30.68 0.47 6.04
CA LYS A 43 -31.33 1.41 6.95
C LYS A 43 -30.51 1.72 8.22
N ILE A 44 -29.18 1.60 8.17
CA ILE A 44 -28.30 2.04 9.26
C ILE A 44 -28.40 3.57 9.38
N ARG A 45 -28.41 4.07 10.61
CA ARG A 45 -28.53 5.51 10.89
C ARG A 45 -27.37 6.28 10.27
N LYS A 46 -27.67 7.43 9.63
CA LYS A 46 -26.68 8.30 8.96
C LYS A 46 -25.52 8.69 9.90
N GLN A 47 -25.82 8.95 11.16
CA GLN A 47 -24.83 9.30 12.16
C GLN A 47 -23.86 8.14 12.42
N THR A 48 -24.36 6.93 12.59
CA THR A 48 -23.54 5.71 12.77
C THR A 48 -22.61 5.48 11.57
N ILE A 49 -23.12 5.69 10.35
CA ILE A 49 -22.28 5.56 9.12
C ILE A 49 -21.13 6.57 9.17
N ARG A 50 -21.39 7.83 9.49
CA ARG A 50 -20.35 8.86 9.61
C ARG A 50 -19.31 8.52 10.68
N GLU A 51 -19.77 8.22 11.89
CA GLU A 51 -18.89 7.86 13.02
C GLU A 51 -18.01 6.64 12.70
N SER A 52 -18.57 5.64 12.01
CA SER A 52 -17.80 4.45 11.58
C SER A 52 -16.71 4.82 10.59
N LEU A 53 -16.97 5.70 9.63
CA LEU A 53 -15.98 6.13 8.65
C LEU A 53 -14.91 7.06 9.24
N GLU A 54 -15.31 7.94 10.18
CA GLU A 54 -14.40 8.85 10.91
C GLU A 54 -13.46 8.10 11.87
N ASN A 55 -13.89 6.96 12.40
CA ASN A 55 -13.12 6.17 13.39
C ASN A 55 -12.51 4.88 12.84
N PHE A 56 -12.59 4.65 11.54
CA PHE A 56 -12.10 3.42 10.95
C PHE A 56 -10.57 3.37 10.95
N GLN A 57 -10.00 2.46 11.74
CA GLN A 57 -8.54 2.35 11.95
C GLN A 57 -7.77 1.74 10.75
N GLY A 58 -8.45 1.40 9.66
CA GLY A 58 -7.84 0.70 8.55
C GLY A 58 -7.84 -0.83 8.74
N VAL A 59 -7.25 -1.50 7.77
CA VAL A 59 -7.07 -2.96 7.79
C VAL A 59 -5.58 -3.24 7.89
N GLU A 60 -5.19 -4.11 8.81
CA GLU A 60 -3.80 -4.55 8.96
C GLU A 60 -3.23 -5.02 7.60
N HIS A 61 -1.98 -4.72 7.33
CA HIS A 61 -1.28 -5.01 6.07
C HIS A 61 -1.82 -4.28 4.82
N ARG A 62 -2.63 -3.23 4.99
CA ARG A 62 -3.10 -2.39 3.87
C ARG A 62 -2.73 -0.94 4.09
N LEU A 63 -1.63 -0.47 3.45
CA LEU A 63 -1.03 0.86 3.63
C LEU A 63 -0.90 1.24 5.13
N GLU A 64 -0.65 0.22 5.95
CA GLU A 64 -0.51 0.34 7.40
C GLU A 64 0.79 1.09 7.72
N GLN A 65 0.68 2.25 8.37
CA GLN A 65 1.85 2.97 8.87
C GLN A 65 2.42 2.22 10.07
N VAL A 66 3.64 1.68 9.94
CA VAL A 66 4.27 0.85 10.98
C VAL A 66 5.01 1.70 11.99
N LEU A 67 6.06 2.37 11.56
CA LEU A 67 6.90 3.25 12.36
C LEU A 67 7.51 4.34 11.49
N LYS A 68 7.94 5.43 12.13
CA LYS A 68 8.78 6.45 11.54
C LYS A 68 10.14 6.47 12.22
N ILE A 69 11.20 6.06 11.50
CA ILE A 69 12.56 5.94 12.01
C ILE A 69 13.45 6.92 11.25
N ASN A 70 14.18 7.79 11.93
CA ASN A 70 15.06 8.81 11.33
C ASN A 70 14.35 9.66 10.26
N LYS A 71 13.07 9.99 10.47
CA LYS A 71 12.18 10.69 9.54
C LYS A 71 11.81 9.90 8.29
N VAL A 72 12.14 8.62 8.17
CA VAL A 72 11.68 7.69 7.13
C VAL A 72 10.41 6.99 7.60
N GLN A 73 9.35 7.03 6.79
CA GLN A 73 8.09 6.37 7.10
C GLN A 73 8.07 4.95 6.53
N TYR A 74 7.86 3.94 7.38
CA TYR A 74 7.71 2.53 6.97
C TYR A 74 6.24 2.18 6.85
N ILE A 75 5.85 1.64 5.66
CA ILE A 75 4.47 1.38 5.28
C ILE A 75 4.33 -0.09 4.87
N ASN A 76 3.40 -0.78 5.53
CA ASN A 76 3.10 -2.18 5.27
C ASN A 76 1.83 -2.31 4.41
N ASP A 77 2.02 -2.70 3.17
CA ASP A 77 0.95 -3.01 2.22
C ASP A 77 1.06 -4.47 1.71
N SER A 78 1.43 -5.39 2.60
CA SER A 78 1.65 -6.80 2.26
C SER A 78 0.43 -7.47 1.63
N LYS A 79 -0.78 -6.93 1.84
CA LYS A 79 -2.03 -7.37 1.22
C LYS A 79 -2.11 -7.08 -0.28
N ALA A 80 -1.26 -6.23 -0.83
CA ALA A 80 -1.16 -5.94 -2.27
C ALA A 80 -0.50 -7.12 -3.00
N THR A 81 -1.25 -8.17 -3.27
CA THR A 81 -0.80 -9.42 -3.91
C THR A 81 -0.99 -9.42 -5.43
N ASN A 82 -1.21 -8.27 -6.04
CA ASN A 82 -1.34 -8.08 -7.48
C ASN A 82 -0.95 -6.65 -7.88
N VAL A 83 -0.68 -6.45 -9.18
CA VAL A 83 -0.23 -5.18 -9.76
C VAL A 83 -1.21 -4.04 -9.50
N ASN A 84 -2.52 -4.28 -9.66
CA ASN A 84 -3.53 -3.25 -9.48
C ASN A 84 -3.58 -2.70 -8.03
N ALA A 85 -3.37 -3.55 -7.02
CA ALA A 85 -3.30 -3.10 -5.64
C ALA A 85 -2.05 -2.23 -5.40
N THR A 86 -0.89 -2.66 -5.91
CA THR A 86 0.37 -1.91 -5.83
C THR A 86 0.32 -0.59 -6.62
N TYR A 87 -0.42 -0.55 -7.74
CA TYR A 87 -0.67 0.69 -8.48
C TYR A 87 -1.24 1.79 -7.54
N TYR A 88 -2.30 1.47 -6.80
CA TYR A 88 -2.89 2.44 -5.87
C TYR A 88 -1.99 2.75 -4.67
N ALA A 89 -1.18 1.79 -4.24
CA ALA A 89 -0.21 2.04 -3.18
C ALA A 89 0.85 3.06 -3.63
N LEU A 90 1.46 2.86 -4.80
CA LEU A 90 2.43 3.80 -5.37
C LEU A 90 1.79 5.16 -5.73
N GLU A 91 0.55 5.17 -6.28
CA GLU A 91 -0.19 6.43 -6.53
C GLU A 91 -0.31 7.28 -5.26
N SER A 92 -0.51 6.64 -4.11
CA SER A 92 -0.73 7.32 -2.82
C SER A 92 0.55 7.82 -2.14
N MET A 93 1.73 7.45 -2.62
CA MET A 93 2.99 7.94 -2.03
C MET A 93 3.19 9.42 -2.37
N ASP A 94 3.58 10.21 -1.38
CA ASP A 94 3.77 11.66 -1.44
C ASP A 94 5.26 12.08 -1.34
N ALA A 95 6.16 11.12 -1.16
CA ALA A 95 7.60 11.32 -1.04
C ALA A 95 8.37 10.25 -1.83
N PRO A 96 9.68 10.46 -2.10
CA PRO A 96 10.52 9.45 -2.70
C PRO A 96 10.44 8.13 -1.92
N THR A 97 10.35 7.01 -2.63
CA THR A 97 9.98 5.74 -2.03
C THR A 97 11.01 4.66 -2.35
N VAL A 98 11.50 3.98 -1.32
CA VAL A 98 12.18 2.69 -1.45
C VAL A 98 11.11 1.61 -1.45
N TRP A 99 10.96 0.91 -2.57
CA TRP A 99 9.89 -0.05 -2.78
C TRP A 99 10.38 -1.49 -2.63
N ILE A 100 9.75 -2.26 -1.74
CA ILE A 100 9.98 -3.69 -1.56
C ILE A 100 8.87 -4.44 -2.31
N VAL A 101 9.26 -5.22 -3.32
CA VAL A 101 8.36 -5.91 -4.26
C VAL A 101 8.80 -7.36 -4.46
N GLY A 102 7.89 -8.27 -4.74
CA GLY A 102 8.24 -9.65 -5.09
C GLY A 102 7.40 -10.72 -4.42
N GLY A 103 7.72 -11.95 -4.74
CA GLY A 103 6.97 -13.14 -4.41
C GLY A 103 6.61 -13.95 -5.66
N VAL A 104 5.61 -14.82 -5.57
CA VAL A 104 5.16 -15.66 -6.70
C VAL A 104 4.43 -14.80 -7.74
N ASP A 105 5.07 -14.62 -8.91
CA ASP A 105 4.45 -13.96 -10.07
C ASP A 105 3.38 -14.86 -10.70
N LYS A 106 2.21 -14.30 -10.97
CA LYS A 106 1.07 -15.01 -11.57
C LYS A 106 0.81 -14.60 -13.03
N GLY A 107 1.85 -14.21 -13.76
CA GLY A 107 1.73 -13.68 -15.11
C GLY A 107 1.48 -12.18 -15.13
N ASN A 108 1.99 -11.45 -14.14
CA ASN A 108 1.81 -10.01 -14.02
C ASN A 108 2.35 -9.26 -15.24
N ASN A 109 1.63 -8.22 -15.67
CA ASN A 109 2.17 -7.13 -16.50
C ASN A 109 2.44 -5.94 -15.59
N TYR A 110 3.69 -5.47 -15.58
CA TYR A 110 4.13 -4.38 -14.71
C TYR A 110 4.11 -2.99 -15.36
N GLU A 111 3.78 -2.89 -16.66
CA GLU A 111 3.82 -1.64 -17.42
C GLU A 111 2.95 -0.53 -16.79
N GLU A 112 1.83 -0.89 -16.18
CA GLU A 112 0.95 0.07 -15.49
C GLU A 112 1.64 0.80 -14.33
N LEU A 113 2.72 0.23 -13.76
CA LEU A 113 3.47 0.82 -12.66
C LEU A 113 4.58 1.78 -13.13
N PHE A 114 5.01 1.71 -14.38
CA PHE A 114 6.16 2.48 -14.90
C PHE A 114 6.07 3.99 -14.65
N PRO A 115 4.92 4.66 -14.80
CA PRO A 115 4.83 6.10 -14.51
C PRO A 115 5.21 6.43 -13.07
N PHE A 116 4.79 5.59 -12.10
CA PHE A 116 5.10 5.82 -10.68
C PHE A 116 6.54 5.46 -10.32
N ILE A 117 7.11 4.43 -11.00
CA ILE A 117 8.52 4.08 -10.81
C ILE A 117 9.39 5.28 -11.17
N ASN A 118 9.17 5.89 -12.33
CA ASN A 118 9.93 7.04 -12.79
C ASN A 118 9.73 8.30 -11.93
N GLU A 119 8.52 8.49 -11.38
CA GLU A 119 8.17 9.70 -10.63
C GLU A 119 8.55 9.63 -9.16
N LYS A 120 8.40 8.43 -8.53
CA LYS A 120 8.36 8.31 -7.07
C LYS A 120 9.32 7.29 -6.49
N VAL A 121 9.75 6.29 -7.28
CA VAL A 121 10.56 5.20 -6.75
C VAL A 121 12.04 5.51 -6.90
N LYS A 122 12.72 5.61 -5.77
CA LYS A 122 14.15 5.89 -5.66
C LYS A 122 14.99 4.63 -5.78
N ALA A 123 14.50 3.52 -5.21
CA ALA A 123 15.18 2.24 -5.20
C ALA A 123 14.16 1.10 -5.12
N ILE A 124 14.52 -0.05 -5.67
CA ILE A 124 13.71 -1.26 -5.65
C ILE A 124 14.47 -2.37 -4.94
N ILE A 125 13.77 -3.07 -4.04
CA ILE A 125 14.28 -4.27 -3.38
C ILE A 125 13.36 -5.43 -3.77
N CYS A 126 13.88 -6.34 -4.59
CA CYS A 126 13.18 -7.53 -5.04
C CYS A 126 13.28 -8.60 -3.97
N LEU A 127 12.14 -8.95 -3.35
CA LEU A 127 12.05 -9.92 -2.27
C LEU A 127 11.28 -11.17 -2.76
N GLY A 128 12.00 -12.20 -3.14
CA GLY A 128 11.43 -13.43 -3.68
C GLY A 128 12.48 -14.47 -4.01
N VAL A 129 12.05 -15.71 -4.25
CA VAL A 129 12.94 -16.80 -4.70
C VAL A 129 13.36 -16.59 -6.17
N ASP A 130 12.43 -16.10 -6.99
CA ASP A 130 12.67 -15.78 -8.40
C ASP A 130 12.29 -14.32 -8.65
N ASN A 131 13.29 -13.49 -8.92
CA ASN A 131 13.15 -12.06 -9.17
C ASN A 131 13.46 -11.65 -10.62
N GLU A 132 13.76 -12.62 -11.52
CA GLU A 132 14.23 -12.34 -12.87
C GLU A 132 13.27 -11.40 -13.63
N LYS A 133 11.98 -11.64 -13.54
CA LYS A 133 10.96 -10.84 -14.22
C LYS A 133 10.90 -9.39 -13.69
N LEU A 134 11.07 -9.19 -12.38
CA LEU A 134 11.13 -7.86 -11.78
C LEU A 134 12.41 -7.12 -12.18
N MET A 135 13.56 -7.82 -12.15
CA MET A 135 14.84 -7.28 -12.59
C MET A 135 14.80 -6.85 -14.06
N ASN A 136 14.19 -7.67 -14.93
CA ASN A 136 14.02 -7.34 -16.34
C ASN A 136 13.06 -6.16 -16.57
N ALA A 137 11.97 -6.06 -15.79
CA ALA A 137 10.99 -4.99 -15.92
C ALA A 137 11.50 -3.63 -15.44
N PHE A 138 12.26 -3.60 -14.35
CA PHE A 138 12.59 -2.37 -13.62
C PHE A 138 14.08 -2.03 -13.60
N GLY A 139 14.97 -2.95 -14.00
CA GLY A 139 16.42 -2.79 -13.87
C GLY A 139 17.03 -1.57 -14.58
N ASN A 140 16.37 -1.06 -15.62
CA ASN A 140 16.78 0.15 -16.34
C ASN A 140 16.01 1.41 -15.93
N MET A 141 15.15 1.34 -14.89
CA MET A 141 14.26 2.43 -14.52
C MET A 141 14.69 3.12 -13.23
N VAL A 142 15.54 2.49 -12.43
CA VAL A 142 16.04 3.00 -11.13
C VAL A 142 17.54 2.78 -11.03
N ASP A 143 18.23 3.65 -10.31
CA ASP A 143 19.69 3.54 -10.10
C ASP A 143 20.06 2.39 -9.15
N VAL A 144 19.15 2.03 -8.25
CA VAL A 144 19.37 1.00 -7.24
C VAL A 144 18.26 -0.04 -7.32
N ILE A 145 18.63 -1.25 -7.75
CA ILE A 145 17.77 -2.43 -7.66
C ILE A 145 18.58 -3.59 -7.07
N ILE A 146 18.07 -4.20 -6.01
CA ILE A 146 18.77 -5.25 -5.27
C ILE A 146 17.79 -6.39 -5.01
N GLU A 147 18.27 -7.64 -5.06
CA GLU A 147 17.46 -8.80 -4.75
C GLU A 147 17.89 -9.47 -3.44
N THR A 148 16.93 -10.03 -2.72
CA THR A 148 17.14 -10.82 -1.51
C THR A 148 15.99 -11.81 -1.30
N GLN A 149 16.24 -12.83 -0.48
CA GLN A 149 15.23 -13.80 -0.03
C GLN A 149 14.87 -13.62 1.46
N PHE A 150 15.43 -12.61 2.13
CA PHE A 150 15.24 -12.42 3.56
C PHE A 150 14.61 -11.06 3.86
N MET A 151 13.45 -11.05 4.54
CA MET A 151 12.75 -9.82 4.92
C MET A 151 13.62 -8.90 5.79
N SER A 152 14.37 -9.45 6.72
CA SER A 152 15.26 -8.68 7.60
C SER A 152 16.38 -7.98 6.82
N GLU A 153 16.87 -8.60 5.75
CA GLU A 153 17.87 -8.01 4.86
C GLU A 153 17.23 -6.92 3.99
N ALA A 154 16.05 -7.18 3.40
CA ALA A 154 15.32 -6.19 2.63
C ALA A 154 15.09 -4.89 3.41
N VAL A 155 14.66 -5.01 4.67
CA VAL A 155 14.44 -3.86 5.55
C VAL A 155 15.74 -3.15 5.90
N LYS A 156 16.83 -3.87 6.16
CA LYS A 156 18.16 -3.27 6.41
C LYS A 156 18.73 -2.55 5.19
N ILE A 157 18.52 -3.10 3.99
CA ILE A 157 18.90 -2.43 2.74
C ILE A 157 18.08 -1.15 2.57
N ALA A 158 16.75 -1.24 2.76
CA ALA A 158 15.87 -0.08 2.69
C ALA A 158 16.29 1.04 3.67
N TYR A 159 16.64 0.68 4.91
CA TYR A 159 17.14 1.63 5.91
C TYR A 159 18.42 2.36 5.48
N LYS A 160 19.32 1.67 4.76
CA LYS A 160 20.58 2.26 4.28
C LYS A 160 20.41 3.17 3.07
N VAL A 161 19.40 2.89 2.24
CA VAL A 161 19.16 3.58 0.97
C VAL A 161 18.21 4.77 1.13
N ALA A 162 17.30 4.71 2.11
CA ALA A 162 16.33 5.77 2.37
C ALA A 162 16.98 6.99 3.05
N ASP A 163 16.64 8.18 2.58
CA ASP A 163 16.99 9.45 3.20
C ASP A 163 15.86 9.98 4.09
N ALA A 164 16.19 10.93 4.96
CA ALA A 164 15.20 11.56 5.83
C ALA A 164 14.09 12.26 5.01
N GLY A 165 12.87 11.83 5.19
CA GLY A 165 11.70 12.29 4.43
C GLY A 165 11.15 11.26 3.46
N ASP A 166 11.90 10.20 3.15
CA ASP A 166 11.47 9.14 2.25
C ASP A 166 10.45 8.20 2.90
N ASN A 167 9.79 7.41 2.04
CA ASN A 167 8.99 6.26 2.42
C ASN A 167 9.75 4.95 2.16
N VAL A 168 9.54 3.95 3.00
CA VAL A 168 9.84 2.54 2.71
C VAL A 168 8.51 1.81 2.63
N LEU A 169 8.18 1.32 1.44
CA LEU A 169 6.90 0.69 1.14
C LEU A 169 7.09 -0.80 0.85
N LEU A 170 6.49 -1.67 1.66
CA LEU A 170 6.25 -3.06 1.31
C LEU A 170 4.93 -3.15 0.55
N SER A 171 4.95 -3.24 -0.78
CA SER A 171 3.77 -3.46 -1.64
C SER A 171 4.13 -4.45 -2.75
N PRO A 172 3.96 -5.75 -2.48
CA PRO A 172 4.68 -6.81 -3.18
C PRO A 172 4.25 -7.07 -4.63
N ALA A 173 3.08 -6.67 -5.07
CA ALA A 173 2.46 -6.99 -6.37
C ALA A 173 2.29 -8.51 -6.64
N CYS A 174 2.86 -9.37 -5.82
CA CYS A 174 2.94 -10.82 -5.97
C CYS A 174 2.38 -11.56 -4.75
N ALA A 175 2.00 -12.82 -4.95
CA ALA A 175 1.63 -13.69 -3.83
C ALA A 175 2.86 -14.02 -2.97
N SER A 176 2.63 -14.42 -1.72
CA SER A 176 3.70 -14.57 -0.71
C SER A 176 4.23 -16.00 -0.52
N PHE A 177 3.67 -16.97 -1.24
CA PHE A 177 3.83 -18.40 -0.95
C PHE A 177 5.20 -19.01 -1.29
N ASP A 178 6.15 -18.22 -1.77
CA ASP A 178 7.53 -18.65 -2.01
C ASP A 178 8.40 -18.56 -0.74
N LEU A 179 8.24 -17.51 0.06
CA LEU A 179 9.06 -17.23 1.24
C LEU A 179 8.25 -17.19 2.55
N PHE A 180 6.92 -17.11 2.47
CA PHE A 180 6.04 -16.88 3.62
C PHE A 180 4.81 -17.80 3.56
N GLU A 181 4.23 -18.09 4.72
CA GLU A 181 3.01 -18.90 4.80
C GLU A 181 1.81 -18.22 4.10
N ASN A 182 1.69 -16.90 4.25
CA ASN A 182 0.63 -16.08 3.68
C ASN A 182 1.06 -14.59 3.69
N TYR A 183 0.21 -13.69 3.18
CA TYR A 183 0.52 -12.26 3.16
C TYR A 183 0.52 -11.64 4.56
N GLU A 184 -0.23 -12.18 5.49
CA GLU A 184 -0.24 -11.76 6.90
C GLU A 184 1.12 -12.05 7.56
N ASP A 185 1.65 -13.24 7.34
CA ASP A 185 2.97 -13.63 7.82
C ASP A 185 4.06 -12.73 7.24
N ARG A 186 4.06 -12.50 5.93
CA ARG A 186 4.96 -11.53 5.27
C ARG A 186 4.87 -10.14 5.90
N GLY A 187 3.66 -9.66 6.15
CA GLY A 187 3.44 -8.34 6.76
C GLY A 187 3.87 -8.28 8.22
N ARG A 188 3.69 -9.35 9.01
CA ARG A 188 4.22 -9.44 10.39
C ARG A 188 5.75 -9.42 10.40
N GLN A 189 6.39 -10.23 9.56
CA GLN A 189 7.86 -10.26 9.44
C GLN A 189 8.44 -8.91 9.02
N PHE A 190 7.76 -8.17 8.14
CA PHE A 190 8.13 -6.78 7.81
C PHE A 190 8.06 -5.87 9.04
N LYS A 191 6.95 -5.89 9.77
CA LYS A 191 6.79 -5.08 10.99
C LYS A 191 7.84 -5.39 12.04
N ASP A 192 8.15 -6.66 12.23
CA ASP A 192 9.16 -7.10 13.19
C ASP A 192 10.57 -6.72 12.75
N ALA A 193 10.89 -6.84 11.45
CA ALA A 193 12.17 -6.38 10.91
C ALA A 193 12.35 -4.86 11.08
N VAL A 194 11.29 -4.07 10.86
CA VAL A 194 11.31 -2.61 11.08
C VAL A 194 11.51 -2.25 12.55
N ARG A 195 10.88 -2.97 13.47
CA ARG A 195 11.02 -2.73 14.92
C ARG A 195 12.42 -3.08 15.46
N ASN A 196 13.15 -3.92 14.73
CA ASN A 196 14.49 -4.37 15.09
C ASN A 196 15.62 -3.61 14.36
N LEU A 197 15.31 -2.47 13.71
CA LEU A 197 16.30 -1.52 13.20
C LEU A 197 16.86 -0.68 14.34
#